data_4eb8b66bd7a5fcc6f1e85414ef1105d9
#
_entry.id   4eb8b66bd7a5fcc6f1e85414ef1105d9
#
_cell.length_a   1.000
_cell.length_b   1.000
_cell.length_c   1.000
_cell.angle_alpha   90.00
_cell.angle_beta   90.00
_cell.angle_gamma   90.00
#
_symmetry.space_group_name_H-M   'P 1'
#
loop_
_entity.id
_entity.type
_entity.pdbx_description
1 polymer ?
#
loop_
_entity_poly.entity_id
_entity_poly.type
_entity_poly.pdbx_seq_one_letter_code
_entity_poly.pdbx_strand_id
1 'polypeptide(L)'
;IAMCEMPVFDVEIGSDQHTADNGKLCGDCINYFNDGFGKTYALVCDGMGTGGRAAVDGNMAASVMTRLLRAGLSADSCLQIVNSALMVKSEDESLSTVDVTSIDLYTGKTTFKKAGAPVTFVKKNGRVTVEMPSLPAGILNGIKFSTDTVNLTTGDMIVMVSDGVITGDDKWLEKLIRTWNEGSTQDLAKAVVDEAVKHRKADREDDVTAVAIRITENGH
;
A
#
# COMPACT_ATOMS: atom_id res chain seq x y z
N ILE A 1 6.92 37.57 -5.92
CA ILE A 1 7.24 36.40 -6.74
C ILE A 1 7.62 35.32 -5.75
N ALA A 2 6.78 34.30 -5.56
CA ALA A 2 7.15 33.13 -4.79
C ALA A 2 7.94 32.21 -5.74
N MET A 3 9.19 31.95 -5.44
CA MET A 3 9.98 30.93 -6.11
C MET A 3 9.72 29.62 -5.38
N CYS A 4 9.07 28.65 -6.04
CA CYS A 4 8.95 27.30 -5.56
C CYS A 4 10.00 26.44 -6.25
N GLU A 5 10.75 25.64 -5.49
CA GLU A 5 11.57 24.58 -6.03
C GLU A 5 10.67 23.57 -6.72
N MET A 6 11.08 23.09 -7.89
CA MET A 6 10.32 22.07 -8.62
C MET A 6 10.76 20.67 -8.15
N PRO A 7 9.84 19.74 -8.00
CA PRO A 7 10.19 18.35 -7.72
C PRO A 7 11.12 17.77 -8.80
N VAL A 8 12.09 16.98 -8.38
CA VAL A 8 13.03 16.28 -9.27
C VAL A 8 12.37 15.06 -9.88
N PHE A 9 11.52 14.41 -9.09
CA PHE A 9 10.85 13.16 -9.45
C PHE A 9 9.35 13.38 -9.64
N ASP A 10 8.77 12.46 -10.39
CA ASP A 10 7.33 12.20 -10.45
C ASP A 10 7.11 10.70 -10.24
N VAL A 11 5.88 10.25 -10.18
CA VAL A 11 5.53 8.84 -10.00
C VAL A 11 4.43 8.41 -10.95
N GLU A 12 4.62 7.26 -11.57
CA GLU A 12 3.58 6.52 -12.28
C GLU A 12 2.98 5.49 -11.32
N ILE A 13 1.65 5.51 -11.11
CA ILE A 13 0.96 4.58 -10.19
C ILE A 13 -0.10 3.83 -10.97
N GLY A 14 -0.10 2.50 -10.83
CA GLY A 14 -1.13 1.61 -11.31
C GLY A 14 -1.63 0.70 -10.20
N SER A 15 -2.89 0.30 -10.26
CA SER A 15 -3.49 -0.57 -9.26
C SER A 15 -4.52 -1.50 -9.88
N ASP A 16 -4.65 -2.70 -9.31
CA ASP A 16 -5.67 -3.66 -9.70
C ASP A 16 -6.17 -4.43 -8.49
N GLN A 17 -7.42 -4.91 -8.56
CA GLN A 17 -8.08 -5.64 -7.49
C GLN A 17 -8.95 -6.76 -8.04
N HIS A 18 -9.01 -7.87 -7.31
CA HIS A 18 -9.94 -8.95 -7.54
C HIS A 18 -10.68 -9.29 -6.23
N THR A 19 -12.00 -9.23 -6.26
CA THR A 19 -12.85 -9.46 -5.09
C THR A 19 -13.15 -10.95 -4.92
N ALA A 20 -13.04 -11.45 -3.70
CA ALA A 20 -13.25 -12.85 -3.36
C ALA A 20 -14.67 -13.35 -3.68
N ASP A 21 -15.68 -12.61 -3.33
CA ASP A 21 -17.10 -13.00 -3.41
C ASP A 21 -17.77 -12.50 -4.70
N ASN A 22 -17.21 -12.86 -5.86
CA ASN A 22 -17.80 -12.57 -7.19
C ASN A 22 -18.33 -11.12 -7.37
N GLY A 23 -17.59 -10.14 -6.80
CA GLY A 23 -17.83 -8.73 -7.06
C GLY A 23 -18.82 -8.01 -6.15
N LYS A 24 -19.21 -8.58 -5.00
CA LYS A 24 -20.14 -7.89 -4.11
C LYS A 24 -19.54 -6.76 -3.31
N LEU A 25 -18.45 -6.99 -2.59
CA LEU A 25 -17.74 -5.97 -1.78
C LEU A 25 -16.30 -6.40 -1.56
N CYS A 26 -15.35 -5.52 -1.87
CA CYS A 26 -13.93 -5.70 -1.57
C CYS A 26 -13.63 -5.16 -0.17
N GLY A 27 -12.97 -5.94 0.68
CA GLY A 27 -12.45 -5.53 1.99
C GLY A 27 -11.26 -4.61 1.86
N ASP A 28 -10.53 -4.75 0.75
CA ASP A 28 -9.37 -3.93 0.45
C ASP A 28 -9.75 -2.54 -0.06
N CYS A 29 -9.06 -1.54 0.42
CA CYS A 29 -9.20 -0.16 -0.03
C CYS A 29 -7.85 0.40 -0.47
N ILE A 30 -7.81 0.90 -1.70
CA ILE A 30 -6.64 1.59 -2.27
C ILE A 30 -6.91 3.09 -2.27
N ASN A 31 -5.90 3.88 -1.93
CA ASN A 31 -5.91 5.32 -2.16
C ASN A 31 -4.51 5.82 -2.50
N TYR A 32 -4.38 6.76 -3.41
CA TYR A 32 -3.12 7.45 -3.69
C TYR A 32 -3.39 8.92 -4.05
N PHE A 33 -2.49 9.78 -3.62
CA PHE A 33 -2.63 11.24 -3.82
C PHE A 33 -1.30 11.96 -3.61
N ASN A 34 -1.19 13.14 -4.21
CA ASN A 34 -0.15 14.11 -3.92
C ASN A 34 -0.66 15.09 -2.84
N ASP A 35 0.16 15.45 -1.87
CA ASP A 35 -0.21 16.36 -0.78
C ASP A 35 -0.14 17.85 -1.17
N GLY A 36 0.36 18.15 -2.37
CA GLY A 36 0.58 19.52 -2.84
C GLY A 36 1.86 20.17 -2.29
N PHE A 37 2.63 19.47 -1.45
CA PHE A 37 3.89 19.92 -0.86
C PHE A 37 5.10 19.10 -1.32
N GLY A 38 4.93 18.33 -2.40
CA GLY A 38 5.97 17.54 -3.02
C GLY A 38 6.10 16.12 -2.47
N LYS A 39 5.07 15.61 -1.79
CA LYS A 39 5.01 14.18 -1.42
C LYS A 39 3.83 13.50 -2.07
N THR A 40 4.08 12.32 -2.59
CA THR A 40 3.04 11.39 -3.03
C THR A 40 2.88 10.28 -2.00
N TYR A 41 1.64 9.95 -1.71
CA TYR A 41 1.25 8.87 -0.81
C TYR A 41 0.49 7.79 -1.58
N ALA A 42 0.77 6.54 -1.26
CA ALA A 42 -0.04 5.39 -1.65
C ALA A 42 -0.41 4.60 -0.39
N LEU A 43 -1.67 4.17 -0.31
CA LEU A 43 -2.23 3.44 0.82
C LEU A 43 -2.92 2.18 0.32
N VAL A 44 -2.69 1.08 1.04
CA VAL A 44 -3.49 -0.14 0.95
C VAL A 44 -3.97 -0.46 2.36
N CYS A 45 -5.29 -0.55 2.53
CA CYS A 45 -5.91 -0.90 3.79
C CYS A 45 -6.83 -2.08 3.55
N ASP A 46 -6.67 -3.13 4.34
CA ASP A 46 -7.51 -4.31 4.30
C ASP A 46 -8.25 -4.46 5.64
N GLY A 47 -9.57 -4.52 5.59
CA GLY A 47 -10.41 -4.76 6.75
C GLY A 47 -10.47 -6.25 7.06
N MET A 48 -10.01 -6.65 8.24
CA MET A 48 -9.92 -8.05 8.64
C MET A 48 -11.30 -8.72 8.71
N GLY A 49 -11.38 -9.93 8.17
CA GLY A 49 -12.61 -10.70 8.06
C GLY A 49 -13.18 -10.69 6.65
N THR A 50 -14.46 -10.97 6.51
CA THR A 50 -15.15 -11.06 5.21
C THR A 50 -16.42 -10.22 5.16
N GLY A 51 -16.81 -9.80 3.95
CA GLY A 51 -18.08 -9.14 3.68
C GLY A 51 -18.13 -7.66 4.06
N GLY A 52 -19.35 -7.15 4.27
CA GLY A 52 -19.59 -5.71 4.42
C GLY A 52 -18.91 -5.05 5.61
N ARG A 53 -18.60 -5.79 6.68
CA ARG A 53 -17.94 -5.25 7.86
C ARG A 53 -16.46 -4.97 7.57
N ALA A 54 -15.75 -5.92 6.99
CA ALA A 54 -14.37 -5.76 6.57
C ALA A 54 -14.23 -4.57 5.60
N ALA A 55 -15.12 -4.49 4.60
CA ALA A 55 -15.16 -3.37 3.66
C ALA A 55 -15.35 -2.01 4.36
N VAL A 56 -16.19 -1.94 5.40
CA VAL A 56 -16.39 -0.70 6.17
C VAL A 56 -15.14 -0.33 6.99
N ASP A 57 -14.47 -1.31 7.60
CA ASP A 57 -13.28 -1.06 8.42
C ASP A 57 -12.08 -0.63 7.57
N GLY A 58 -11.80 -1.33 6.46
CA GLY A 58 -10.76 -0.95 5.50
C GLY A 58 -10.99 0.44 4.91
N ASN A 59 -12.22 0.72 4.45
CA ASN A 59 -12.58 2.05 3.93
C ASN A 59 -12.49 3.16 4.97
N MET A 60 -12.89 2.89 6.22
CA MET A 60 -12.75 3.85 7.32
C MET A 60 -11.28 4.16 7.58
N ALA A 61 -10.43 3.14 7.70
CA ALA A 61 -8.99 3.30 7.90
C ALA A 61 -8.37 4.14 6.78
N ALA A 62 -8.60 3.78 5.52
CA ALA A 62 -8.08 4.49 4.35
C ALA A 62 -8.59 5.95 4.27
N SER A 63 -9.88 6.18 4.53
CA SER A 63 -10.48 7.52 4.49
C SER A 63 -9.93 8.43 5.57
N VAL A 64 -9.81 7.94 6.80
CA VAL A 64 -9.25 8.71 7.92
C VAL A 64 -7.79 9.03 7.66
N MET A 65 -6.96 8.02 7.29
CA MET A 65 -5.56 8.21 6.92
C MET A 65 -5.40 9.29 5.85
N THR A 66 -6.14 9.17 4.73
CA THR A 66 -6.06 10.13 3.62
C THR A 66 -6.36 11.55 4.04
N ARG A 67 -7.44 11.76 4.81
CA ARG A 67 -7.84 13.09 5.26
C ARG A 67 -6.81 13.72 6.20
N LEU A 68 -6.27 12.94 7.13
CA LEU A 68 -5.28 13.42 8.10
C LEU A 68 -3.94 13.71 7.44
N LEU A 69 -3.46 12.86 6.52
CA LEU A 69 -2.24 13.07 5.75
C LEU A 69 -2.36 14.33 4.87
N ARG A 70 -3.49 14.52 4.18
CA ARG A 70 -3.77 15.74 3.40
C ARG A 70 -3.85 17.00 4.27
N ALA A 71 -4.24 16.86 5.53
CA ALA A 71 -4.20 17.96 6.50
C ALA A 71 -2.80 18.24 7.06
N GLY A 72 -1.77 17.51 6.61
CA GLY A 72 -0.37 17.70 6.97
C GLY A 72 0.05 17.01 8.27
N LEU A 73 -0.76 16.11 8.82
CA LEU A 73 -0.35 15.34 9.99
C LEU A 73 0.72 14.30 9.59
N SER A 74 1.60 13.98 10.54
CA SER A 74 2.58 12.91 10.34
C SER A 74 1.90 11.55 10.20
N ALA A 75 2.47 10.66 9.39
CA ALA A 75 1.91 9.31 9.22
C ALA A 75 1.85 8.53 10.55
N ASP A 76 2.76 8.77 11.49
CA ASP A 76 2.71 8.18 12.83
C ASP A 76 1.48 8.63 13.61
N SER A 77 1.20 9.95 13.61
CA SER A 77 0.01 10.51 14.26
C SER A 77 -1.26 9.99 13.61
N CYS A 78 -1.29 9.91 12.27
CA CYS A 78 -2.43 9.36 11.53
C CYS A 78 -2.71 7.91 11.91
N LEU A 79 -1.68 7.06 11.94
CA LEU A 79 -1.79 5.65 12.32
C LEU A 79 -2.27 5.50 13.77
N GLN A 80 -1.80 6.33 14.71
CA GLN A 80 -2.28 6.31 16.09
C GLN A 80 -3.76 6.67 16.19
N ILE A 81 -4.22 7.66 15.43
CA ILE A 81 -5.63 8.08 15.40
C ILE A 81 -6.49 6.95 14.80
N VAL A 82 -6.07 6.36 13.68
CA VAL A 82 -6.79 5.24 13.05
C VAL A 82 -6.86 4.05 14.01
N ASN A 83 -5.74 3.68 14.64
CA ASN A 83 -5.70 2.62 15.62
C ASN A 83 -6.70 2.86 16.78
N SER A 84 -6.72 4.09 17.32
CA SER A 84 -7.66 4.46 18.39
C SER A 84 -9.11 4.43 17.92
N ALA A 85 -9.39 4.87 16.69
CA ALA A 85 -10.73 4.87 16.13
C ALA A 85 -11.27 3.44 15.90
N LEU A 86 -10.42 2.52 15.40
CA LEU A 86 -10.75 1.11 15.25
C LEU A 86 -11.04 0.47 16.60
N MET A 87 -10.22 0.74 17.62
CA MET A 87 -10.41 0.21 18.98
C MET A 87 -11.72 0.68 19.62
N VAL A 88 -12.11 1.94 19.46
CA VAL A 88 -13.37 2.49 20.04
C VAL A 88 -14.59 1.91 19.32
N LYS A 89 -14.50 1.63 18.02
CA LYS A 89 -15.60 1.07 17.24
C LYS A 89 -15.92 -0.38 17.66
N SER A 90 -14.96 -1.10 18.21
CA SER A 90 -15.08 -2.53 18.43
C SER A 90 -15.64 -2.89 19.79
N GLU A 91 -16.95 -3.13 19.88
CA GLU A 91 -17.47 -4.15 20.82
C GLU A 91 -17.12 -5.58 20.35
N ASP A 92 -16.74 -5.75 19.07
CA ASP A 92 -16.38 -7.00 18.37
C ASP A 92 -15.20 -6.76 17.42
N GLU A 93 -13.98 -6.71 17.89
CA GLU A 93 -12.69 -6.79 17.14
C GLU A 93 -12.67 -6.21 15.72
N SER A 94 -12.91 -4.90 15.56
CA SER A 94 -12.67 -4.21 14.29
C SER A 94 -11.17 -4.02 14.07
N LEU A 95 -10.61 -4.74 13.13
CA LEU A 95 -9.19 -4.70 12.80
C LEU A 95 -9.02 -4.32 11.33
N SER A 96 -7.96 -3.61 11.03
CA SER A 96 -7.55 -3.35 9.65
C SER A 96 -6.05 -3.37 9.53
N THR A 97 -5.56 -3.89 8.42
CA THR A 97 -4.18 -3.63 8.01
C THR A 97 -4.09 -2.21 7.42
N VAL A 98 -2.94 -1.59 7.57
CA VAL A 98 -2.66 -0.30 6.94
C VAL A 98 -1.24 -0.32 6.41
N ASP A 99 -1.08 -0.20 5.11
CA ASP A 99 0.21 0.00 4.43
C ASP A 99 0.25 1.39 3.83
N VAL A 100 1.25 2.18 4.23
CA VAL A 100 1.45 3.55 3.74
C VAL A 100 2.84 3.69 3.17
N THR A 101 2.91 4.00 1.89
CA THR A 101 4.13 4.44 1.21
C THR A 101 4.06 5.94 1.00
N SER A 102 5.08 6.67 1.44
CA SER A 102 5.24 8.10 1.16
C SER A 102 6.54 8.36 0.41
N ILE A 103 6.48 9.10 -0.68
CA ILE A 103 7.59 9.39 -1.57
C ILE A 103 7.79 10.91 -1.60
N ASP A 104 8.95 11.38 -1.20
CA ASP A 104 9.38 12.77 -1.31
C ASP A 104 9.91 12.98 -2.73
N LEU A 105 9.20 13.79 -3.50
CA LEU A 105 9.49 14.01 -4.93
C LEU A 105 10.71 14.93 -5.18
N TYR A 106 11.23 15.60 -4.14
CA TYR A 106 12.46 16.37 -4.26
C TYR A 106 13.71 15.52 -4.09
N THR A 107 13.63 14.48 -3.24
CA THR A 107 14.79 13.71 -2.82
C THR A 107 14.77 12.24 -3.20
N GLY A 108 13.60 11.71 -3.60
CA GLY A 108 13.36 10.29 -3.81
C GLY A 108 13.32 9.49 -2.50
N LYS A 109 13.38 10.17 -1.33
CA LYS A 109 13.28 9.50 -0.04
C LYS A 109 11.89 8.89 0.11
N THR A 110 11.85 7.58 0.18
CA THR A 110 10.62 6.80 0.31
C THR A 110 10.55 6.18 1.69
N THR A 111 9.44 6.37 2.38
CA THR A 111 9.20 5.81 3.72
C THR A 111 7.99 4.90 3.69
N PHE A 112 8.16 3.69 4.19
CA PHE A 112 7.12 2.70 4.39
C PHE A 112 6.69 2.69 5.85
N LYS A 113 5.38 2.71 6.09
CA LYS A 113 4.80 2.58 7.43
C LYS A 113 3.68 1.58 7.39
N LYS A 114 3.78 0.58 8.26
CA LYS A 114 2.89 -0.57 8.24
C LYS A 114 2.26 -0.84 9.61
N ALA A 115 0.99 -1.20 9.56
CA ALA A 115 0.25 -1.79 10.67
C ALA A 115 -0.43 -3.06 10.16
N GLY A 116 0.13 -4.24 10.45
CA GLY A 116 -0.40 -5.54 10.04
C GLY A 116 -0.35 -5.87 8.56
N ALA A 117 0.06 -4.92 7.73
CA ALA A 117 0.13 -5.14 6.30
C ALA A 117 1.22 -6.15 5.93
N PRO A 118 1.03 -6.92 4.84
CA PRO A 118 2.02 -7.83 4.32
C PRO A 118 3.26 -7.10 3.80
N VAL A 119 4.16 -7.85 3.22
CA VAL A 119 5.42 -7.34 2.67
C VAL A 119 5.19 -6.37 1.51
N THR A 120 6.05 -5.37 1.38
CA THR A 120 6.15 -4.51 0.20
C THR A 120 7.44 -4.84 -0.53
N PHE A 121 7.35 -4.95 -1.85
CA PHE A 121 8.51 -5.26 -2.71
C PHE A 121 9.08 -3.97 -3.27
N VAL A 122 10.40 -3.82 -3.18
CA VAL A 122 11.14 -2.71 -3.78
C VAL A 122 12.12 -3.23 -4.80
N LYS A 123 11.96 -2.83 -6.06
CA LYS A 123 12.90 -3.11 -7.12
C LYS A 123 13.82 -1.91 -7.30
N LYS A 124 15.08 -2.09 -6.95
CA LYS A 124 16.12 -1.08 -7.10
C LYS A 124 17.34 -1.64 -7.80
N ASN A 125 17.80 -1.00 -8.88
CA ASN A 125 18.94 -1.48 -9.67
C ASN A 125 18.80 -2.96 -10.08
N GLY A 126 17.60 -3.40 -10.46
CA GLY A 126 17.31 -4.78 -10.88
C GLY A 126 17.26 -5.80 -9.73
N ARG A 127 17.49 -5.39 -8.48
CA ARG A 127 17.32 -6.23 -7.28
C ARG A 127 15.97 -5.96 -6.64
N VAL A 128 15.32 -7.04 -6.20
CA VAL A 128 14.08 -6.94 -5.42
C VAL A 128 14.44 -7.18 -3.95
N THR A 129 13.99 -6.27 -3.10
CA THR A 129 14.06 -6.40 -1.63
C THR A 129 12.64 -6.41 -1.08
N VAL A 130 12.48 -7.02 0.09
CA VAL A 130 11.19 -7.20 0.75
C VAL A 130 11.22 -6.47 2.08
N GLU A 131 10.29 -5.53 2.26
CA GLU A 131 10.14 -4.77 3.50
C GLU A 131 9.25 -5.53 4.50
N MET A 132 9.62 -5.50 5.77
CA MET A 132 9.10 -6.41 6.81
C MET A 132 7.63 -6.14 7.21
N PRO A 133 6.87 -7.20 7.57
CA PRO A 133 5.50 -7.06 8.09
C PRO A 133 5.47 -6.55 9.54
N SER A 134 4.32 -6.03 9.97
CA SER A 134 4.06 -5.56 11.34
C SER A 134 2.71 -6.07 11.88
N LEU A 135 2.39 -5.78 13.16
CA LEU A 135 1.09 -6.15 13.75
C LEU A 135 -0.05 -5.25 13.23
N PRO A 136 -1.27 -5.80 13.02
CA PRO A 136 -2.45 -5.02 12.59
C PRO A 136 -2.81 -3.86 13.52
N ALA A 137 -3.45 -2.81 12.94
CA ALA A 137 -4.03 -1.73 13.72
C ALA A 137 -5.34 -2.17 14.40
N GLY A 138 -5.61 -1.62 15.58
CA GLY A 138 -6.83 -1.93 16.36
C GLY A 138 -6.64 -2.98 17.46
N ILE A 139 -5.47 -3.66 17.52
CA ILE A 139 -5.24 -4.74 18.50
C ILE A 139 -4.89 -4.19 19.90
N LEU A 140 -3.99 -3.21 19.99
CA LEU A 140 -3.45 -2.74 21.27
C LEU A 140 -3.28 -1.20 21.29
N ASN A 141 -3.40 -0.62 22.48
CA ASN A 141 -2.97 0.76 22.72
C ASN A 141 -1.44 0.88 22.63
N GLY A 142 -0.94 1.91 21.95
CA GLY A 142 0.48 2.23 21.90
C GLY A 142 1.33 1.31 21.01
N ILE A 143 0.73 0.72 19.97
CA ILE A 143 1.46 -0.09 18.98
C ILE A 143 2.59 0.73 18.35
N LYS A 144 3.77 0.14 18.28
CA LYS A 144 4.85 0.64 17.44
C LYS A 144 4.63 0.14 16.00
N PHE A 145 4.41 1.08 15.10
CA PHE A 145 4.30 0.79 13.67
C PHE A 145 5.68 0.49 13.10
N SER A 146 5.76 -0.46 12.19
CA SER A 146 6.98 -0.71 11.43
C SER A 146 7.26 0.49 10.52
N THR A 147 8.50 0.95 10.52
CA THR A 147 8.94 2.05 9.67
C THR A 147 10.26 1.68 9.02
N ASP A 148 10.31 1.75 7.70
CA ASP A 148 11.53 1.62 6.92
C ASP A 148 11.67 2.76 5.92
N THR A 149 12.89 3.02 5.47
CA THR A 149 13.18 4.14 4.58
C THR A 149 14.24 3.75 3.57
N VAL A 150 13.98 4.05 2.29
CA VAL A 150 14.91 3.85 1.18
C VAL A 150 14.95 5.10 0.31
N ASN A 151 16.09 5.38 -0.30
CA ASN A 151 16.17 6.42 -1.33
C ASN A 151 16.02 5.75 -2.71
N LEU A 152 15.00 6.15 -3.43
CA LEU A 152 14.70 5.67 -4.78
C LEU A 152 15.08 6.72 -5.83
N THR A 153 15.32 6.24 -7.03
CA THR A 153 15.70 7.04 -8.20
C THR A 153 14.86 6.63 -9.40
N THR A 154 14.91 7.40 -10.47
CA THR A 154 14.21 7.12 -11.72
C THR A 154 14.40 5.67 -12.18
N GLY A 155 13.29 5.01 -12.50
CA GLY A 155 13.24 3.60 -12.91
C GLY A 155 13.08 2.60 -11.77
N ASP A 156 13.33 2.99 -10.50
CA ASP A 156 13.05 2.13 -9.35
C ASP A 156 11.53 1.96 -9.17
N MET A 157 11.12 0.80 -8.62
CA MET A 157 9.70 0.45 -8.51
C MET A 157 9.37 -0.05 -7.10
N ILE A 158 8.12 0.15 -6.72
CA ILE A 158 7.51 -0.37 -5.50
C ILE A 158 6.28 -1.19 -5.89
N VAL A 159 6.06 -2.33 -5.24
CA VAL A 159 4.82 -3.10 -5.35
C VAL A 159 4.29 -3.39 -3.96
N MET A 160 3.14 -2.79 -3.64
CA MET A 160 2.38 -3.04 -2.41
C MET A 160 1.28 -4.05 -2.73
N VAL A 161 1.00 -4.95 -1.80
CA VAL A 161 0.03 -6.02 -2.01
C VAL A 161 -0.80 -6.25 -0.73
N SER A 162 -2.03 -6.77 -0.88
CA SER A 162 -2.78 -7.34 0.25
C SER A 162 -2.35 -8.79 0.52
N ASP A 163 -2.78 -9.35 1.63
CA ASP A 163 -2.42 -10.70 2.04
C ASP A 163 -3.01 -11.80 1.13
N GLY A 164 -4.10 -11.51 0.43
CA GLY A 164 -4.64 -12.39 -0.61
C GLY A 164 -3.68 -12.66 -1.79
N VAL A 165 -2.65 -11.81 -1.98
CA VAL A 165 -1.56 -12.07 -2.94
C VAL A 165 -0.53 -13.05 -2.39
N ILE A 166 -0.30 -13.03 -1.07
CA ILE A 166 0.76 -13.77 -0.38
C ILE A 166 0.23 -15.14 0.03
N THR A 167 0.51 -16.16 -0.76
CA THR A 167 -0.01 -17.52 -0.53
C THR A 167 1.02 -18.48 0.09
N GLY A 168 2.22 -17.98 0.43
CA GLY A 168 3.29 -18.71 1.14
C GLY A 168 4.49 -19.11 0.29
N ASP A 169 4.42 -19.15 -1.03
CA ASP A 169 5.59 -19.22 -1.93
C ASP A 169 5.57 -18.02 -2.88
N ASP A 170 6.16 -16.92 -2.43
CA ASP A 170 6.13 -15.62 -3.11
C ASP A 170 7.25 -15.45 -4.14
N LYS A 171 7.99 -16.52 -4.45
CA LYS A 171 9.10 -16.49 -5.44
C LYS A 171 8.63 -16.11 -6.84
N TRP A 172 7.39 -16.46 -7.18
CA TRP A 172 6.79 -16.08 -8.45
C TRP A 172 6.65 -14.55 -8.54
N LEU A 173 6.23 -13.90 -7.46
CA LEU A 173 6.03 -12.44 -7.38
C LEU A 173 7.36 -11.70 -7.45
N GLU A 174 8.37 -12.13 -6.68
CA GLU A 174 9.72 -11.57 -6.79
C GLU A 174 10.28 -11.72 -8.22
N LYS A 175 10.07 -12.87 -8.85
CA LYS A 175 10.50 -13.12 -10.23
C LYS A 175 9.78 -12.19 -11.20
N LEU A 176 8.46 -12.06 -11.09
CA LEU A 176 7.64 -11.18 -11.92
C LEU A 176 8.15 -9.74 -11.83
N ILE A 177 8.27 -9.20 -10.61
CA ILE A 177 8.74 -7.82 -10.37
C ILE A 177 10.17 -7.63 -10.91
N ARG A 178 11.07 -8.57 -10.66
CA ARG A 178 12.46 -8.49 -11.11
C ARG A 178 12.59 -8.44 -12.62
N THR A 179 11.79 -9.22 -13.34
CA THR A 179 11.83 -9.32 -14.80
C THR A 179 10.99 -8.25 -15.51
N TRP A 180 10.18 -7.50 -14.77
CA TRP A 180 9.35 -6.43 -15.33
C TRP A 180 10.20 -5.23 -15.71
N ASN A 181 10.52 -5.07 -16.97
CA ASN A 181 11.34 -3.97 -17.48
C ASN A 181 10.57 -3.03 -18.41
N GLU A 182 9.54 -3.53 -19.08
CA GLU A 182 8.71 -2.82 -20.06
C GLU A 182 7.24 -2.92 -19.64
N GLY A 183 6.45 -1.96 -20.08
CA GLY A 183 5.02 -1.84 -19.72
C GLY A 183 4.76 -0.83 -18.61
N SER A 184 3.48 -0.48 -18.46
CA SER A 184 3.01 0.47 -17.45
C SER A 184 2.97 -0.16 -16.04
N THR A 185 2.88 0.68 -15.02
CA THR A 185 2.60 0.22 -13.65
C THR A 185 1.22 -0.41 -13.53
N GLN A 186 0.26 0.04 -14.34
CA GLN A 186 -1.08 -0.54 -14.41
C GLN A 186 -1.03 -1.99 -14.93
N ASP A 187 -0.22 -2.26 -15.97
CA ASP A 187 -0.05 -3.62 -16.48
C ASP A 187 0.64 -4.53 -15.47
N LEU A 188 1.61 -3.99 -14.71
CA LEU A 188 2.26 -4.74 -13.62
C LEU A 188 1.27 -5.09 -12.52
N ALA A 189 0.49 -4.12 -12.03
CA ALA A 189 -0.50 -4.36 -10.98
C ALA A 189 -1.50 -5.43 -11.42
N LYS A 190 -2.00 -5.33 -12.66
CA LYS A 190 -2.88 -6.32 -13.26
C LYS A 190 -2.23 -7.70 -13.36
N ALA A 191 -0.99 -7.78 -13.81
CA ALA A 191 -0.26 -9.06 -13.91
C ALA A 191 -0.06 -9.72 -12.54
N VAL A 192 0.18 -8.92 -11.49
CA VAL A 192 0.28 -9.43 -10.10
C VAL A 192 -1.05 -10.02 -9.64
N VAL A 193 -2.16 -9.31 -9.84
CA VAL A 193 -3.49 -9.77 -9.45
C VAL A 193 -3.90 -11.01 -10.25
N ASP A 194 -3.75 -10.99 -11.57
CA ASP A 194 -4.09 -12.12 -12.44
C ASP A 194 -3.29 -13.40 -12.07
N GLU A 195 -2.02 -13.25 -11.70
CA GLU A 195 -1.17 -14.39 -11.32
C GLU A 195 -1.49 -14.87 -9.90
N ALA A 196 -1.74 -13.96 -8.95
CA ALA A 196 -2.15 -14.32 -7.60
C ALA A 196 -3.47 -15.13 -7.60
N VAL A 197 -4.44 -14.72 -8.42
CA VAL A 197 -5.71 -15.45 -8.58
C VAL A 197 -5.49 -16.87 -9.11
N LYS A 198 -4.52 -17.10 -10.01
CA LYS A 198 -4.18 -18.45 -10.50
C LYS A 198 -3.51 -19.32 -9.43
N HIS A 199 -2.73 -18.72 -8.54
CA HIS A 199 -2.04 -19.42 -7.45
C HIS A 199 -2.90 -19.67 -6.22
N ARG A 200 -4.14 -19.16 -6.20
CA ARG A 200 -5.08 -19.38 -5.10
C ARG A 200 -5.33 -20.87 -4.85
N LYS A 201 -5.42 -21.21 -3.57
CA LYS A 201 -5.96 -22.50 -3.13
C LYS A 201 -7.49 -22.41 -3.10
N ALA A 202 -8.16 -23.47 -3.52
CA ALA A 202 -9.62 -23.54 -3.65
C ALA A 202 -10.39 -23.31 -2.32
N ASP A 203 -9.70 -23.39 -1.18
CA ASP A 203 -10.24 -23.23 0.17
C ASP A 203 -9.97 -21.86 0.81
N ARG A 204 -9.30 -20.95 0.09
CA ARG A 204 -9.02 -19.59 0.53
C ARG A 204 -9.43 -18.59 -0.53
N GLU A 205 -10.69 -18.16 -0.44
CA GLU A 205 -11.15 -16.99 -1.19
C GLU A 205 -10.90 -15.73 -0.35
N ASP A 206 -9.97 -14.89 -0.80
CA ASP A 206 -9.66 -13.60 -0.21
C ASP A 206 -9.58 -12.53 -1.29
N ASP A 207 -9.76 -11.28 -0.89
CA ASP A 207 -9.57 -10.16 -1.81
C ASP A 207 -8.08 -10.04 -2.18
N VAL A 208 -7.82 -9.75 -3.44
CA VAL A 208 -6.46 -9.64 -3.98
C VAL A 208 -6.25 -8.24 -4.51
N THR A 209 -5.28 -7.55 -3.95
CA THR A 209 -4.98 -6.16 -4.30
C THR A 209 -3.50 -5.97 -4.57
N ALA A 210 -3.17 -5.26 -5.63
CA ALA A 210 -1.81 -4.82 -5.93
C ALA A 210 -1.79 -3.34 -6.34
N VAL A 211 -0.77 -2.62 -5.84
CA VAL A 211 -0.44 -1.25 -6.26
C VAL A 211 1.02 -1.25 -6.70
N ALA A 212 1.27 -0.88 -7.95
CA ALA A 212 2.60 -0.73 -8.50
C ALA A 212 2.92 0.77 -8.68
N ILE A 213 4.11 1.17 -8.26
CA ILE A 213 4.59 2.55 -8.34
C ILE A 213 5.95 2.53 -9.03
N ARG A 214 6.18 3.41 -9.99
CA ARG A 214 7.47 3.65 -10.64
C ARG A 214 7.88 5.08 -10.40
N ILE A 215 9.12 5.28 -9.97
CA ILE A 215 9.73 6.61 -9.92
C ILE A 215 10.10 7.04 -11.34
N THR A 216 9.66 8.22 -11.73
CA THR A 216 9.94 8.81 -13.04
C THR A 216 10.64 10.16 -12.87
N GLU A 217 11.26 10.66 -13.92
CA GLU A 217 11.73 12.05 -13.95
C GLU A 217 10.55 13.00 -14.10
N ASN A 218 10.61 14.12 -13.43
CA ASN A 218 9.65 15.18 -13.67
C ASN A 218 9.91 15.79 -15.04
N GLY A 219 8.99 15.57 -15.99
CA GLY A 219 9.14 15.90 -17.41
C GLY A 219 8.93 17.39 -17.76
N HIS A 220 9.54 18.31 -17.00
CA HIS A 220 9.49 19.75 -17.31
C HIS A 220 10.83 20.30 -17.77
#